data_cf15e17c2ff346bbf5bbac5864689e81
#
_entry.id   cf15e17c2ff346bbf5bbac5864689e81
#
_cell.length_a   1.000
_cell.length_b   1.000
_cell.length_c   1.000
_cell.angle_alpha   90.00
_cell.angle_beta   90.00
_cell.angle_gamma   90.00
#
_symmetry.space_group_name_H-M   'P 1'
#
loop_
_entity.id
_entity.type
_entity.pdbx_description
1 polymer ?
#
loop_
_entity_poly.entity_id
_entity_poly.type
_entity_poly.pdbx_seq_one_letter_code
_entity_poly.pdbx_strand_id
1 'polypeptide(L)'
;TYVPHLPHETVAKRILSAAQLETIVFAGDAHERYLPGKYLPSSKSLALEPSETGKAYRQGFFLGDGTGAGKGRQIAGIILDQWLRGRRKHIWISESASLLDDARRDWKALGGIPIDIQPLSNWKPSEAITLGEGILFATYATMRSGNEDANRLQQILAWATDNYDGVMVFDEAHAMGGVAGGETGFGVTKGSLQGVTGVTLQNRLPEARVVYSSATGATDINNLAYAVRLGLWGPYTAFASREQFINDIRKGGIAAMEVVARELKGSGLYLSRMLSYEGVEYDILEHKLDERQIAEFDIYAEAWAQVHQNLDRVLELANIVSPSGETLNGQALGAARSRFESSKQRFFGQLLLTCKLPSLFPAIENCLENEKSAVVQLVSTAEAMLDRRVAGLTANERASLDIDLSPRELILDYLQHAFPTRMMETYYDDNGKEHSRPMLGSDGNPVYCAAAEDIRNDMIEMIGAMPPIANALDAIITRFGAEMVAELTGRTRRLITLSDGKHHLESRSARSNIVETERFMAGDKRILIFSDAGGTGRSYHASLDCANQQQ
;
A
#
# COMPACT_ATOMS: atom_id res chain seq x y z
N THR A 1 -29.45 -19.34 14.14
CA THR A 1 -28.17 -18.81 14.70
C THR A 1 -27.07 -19.77 14.30
N TYR A 2 -26.02 -19.28 13.69
CA TYR A 2 -24.86 -20.08 13.28
C TYR A 2 -24.06 -20.58 14.49
N VAL A 3 -23.68 -21.85 14.47
CA VAL A 3 -22.86 -22.47 15.52
C VAL A 3 -21.52 -22.86 14.89
N PRO A 4 -20.40 -22.20 15.25
CA PRO A 4 -19.08 -22.53 14.73
C PRO A 4 -18.62 -23.93 15.17
N HIS A 5 -17.94 -24.64 14.27
CA HIS A 5 -17.20 -25.87 14.58
C HIS A 5 -15.78 -25.50 15.01
N LEU A 6 -15.59 -25.24 16.29
CA LEU A 6 -14.29 -24.92 16.88
C LEU A 6 -13.93 -25.94 17.96
N PRO A 7 -12.64 -26.25 18.18
CA PRO A 7 -12.21 -27.07 19.28
C PRO A 7 -12.67 -26.46 20.61
N HIS A 8 -13.18 -27.28 21.51
CA HIS A 8 -13.62 -26.82 22.83
C HIS A 8 -12.53 -26.04 23.59
N GLU A 9 -11.29 -26.48 23.47
CA GLU A 9 -10.14 -25.80 24.08
C GLU A 9 -9.93 -24.38 23.59
N THR A 10 -10.18 -24.12 22.32
CA THR A 10 -10.03 -22.77 21.72
C THR A 10 -10.93 -21.76 22.40
N VAL A 11 -12.14 -22.19 22.80
CA VAL A 11 -13.11 -21.36 23.51
C VAL A 11 -12.83 -21.35 25.02
N ALA A 12 -12.62 -22.52 25.60
CA ALA A 12 -12.44 -22.66 27.05
C ALA A 12 -11.17 -21.99 27.57
N LYS A 13 -10.07 -22.07 26.82
CA LYS A 13 -8.79 -21.42 27.14
C LYS A 13 -8.74 -19.95 26.71
N ARG A 14 -9.83 -19.40 26.19
CA ARG A 14 -9.93 -18.02 25.68
C ARG A 14 -8.84 -17.66 24.64
N ILE A 15 -8.46 -18.62 23.78
CA ILE A 15 -7.54 -18.37 22.68
C ILE A 15 -8.15 -17.37 21.67
N LEU A 16 -9.50 -17.42 21.56
CA LEU A 16 -10.31 -16.39 20.91
C LEU A 16 -11.06 -15.60 21.99
N SER A 17 -11.01 -14.28 21.92
CA SER A 17 -11.86 -13.42 22.76
C SER A 17 -13.32 -13.56 22.35
N ALA A 18 -14.24 -13.12 23.22
CA ALA A 18 -15.68 -13.13 22.92
C ALA A 18 -15.99 -12.34 21.63
N ALA A 19 -15.33 -11.19 21.44
CA ALA A 19 -15.47 -10.37 20.22
C ALA A 19 -14.96 -11.10 18.98
N GLN A 20 -13.83 -11.81 19.05
CA GLN A 20 -13.30 -12.59 17.93
C GLN A 20 -14.21 -13.79 17.60
N LEU A 21 -14.77 -14.44 18.60
CA LEU A 21 -15.75 -15.52 18.41
C LEU A 21 -17.04 -15.01 17.76
N GLU A 22 -17.53 -13.85 18.17
CA GLU A 22 -18.68 -13.18 17.56
C GLU A 22 -18.47 -12.97 16.05
N THR A 23 -17.28 -12.56 15.64
CA THR A 23 -16.92 -12.41 14.20
C THR A 23 -17.10 -13.72 13.43
N ILE A 24 -16.66 -14.84 14.00
CA ILE A 24 -16.78 -16.15 13.36
C ILE A 24 -18.26 -16.55 13.22
N VAL A 25 -19.09 -16.24 14.22
CA VAL A 25 -20.54 -16.48 14.17
C VAL A 25 -21.19 -15.65 13.05
N PHE A 26 -20.92 -14.34 12.98
CA PHE A 26 -21.49 -13.48 11.95
C PHE A 26 -21.01 -13.83 10.53
N ALA A 27 -19.72 -14.11 10.37
CA ALA A 27 -19.17 -14.56 9.10
C ALA A 27 -19.80 -15.88 8.64
N GLY A 28 -19.95 -16.83 9.56
CA GLY A 28 -20.61 -18.11 9.30
C GLY A 28 -22.07 -17.93 8.89
N ASP A 29 -22.82 -17.11 9.61
CA ASP A 29 -24.22 -16.81 9.30
C ASP A 29 -24.37 -16.11 7.93
N ALA A 30 -23.51 -15.15 7.62
CA ALA A 30 -23.48 -14.51 6.30
C ALA A 30 -23.21 -15.53 5.18
N HIS A 31 -22.25 -16.41 5.40
CA HIS A 31 -21.86 -17.43 4.41
C HIS A 31 -22.89 -18.55 4.20
N GLU A 32 -23.91 -18.71 5.03
CA GLU A 32 -25.03 -19.62 4.76
C GLU A 32 -26.10 -18.99 3.86
N ARG A 33 -26.02 -17.71 3.57
CA ARG A 33 -26.92 -16.96 2.71
C ARG A 33 -26.34 -16.77 1.31
N TYR A 34 -27.22 -16.45 0.36
CA TYR A 34 -26.89 -16.10 -1.02
C TYR A 34 -27.39 -14.73 -1.37
N LEU A 35 -26.74 -14.08 -2.33
CA LEU A 35 -27.27 -12.88 -2.95
C LEU A 35 -28.62 -13.18 -3.62
N PRO A 36 -29.59 -12.26 -3.61
CA PRO A 36 -30.88 -12.46 -4.26
C PRO A 36 -30.72 -12.69 -5.76
N GLY A 37 -31.28 -13.78 -6.29
CA GLY A 37 -31.26 -14.11 -7.71
C GLY A 37 -30.06 -14.94 -8.15
N LYS A 38 -29.92 -15.09 -9.47
CA LYS A 38 -28.81 -15.78 -10.13
C LYS A 38 -28.10 -14.82 -11.07
N TYR A 39 -26.82 -15.05 -11.30
CA TYR A 39 -25.97 -14.14 -12.04
C TYR A 39 -25.00 -14.87 -12.96
N LEU A 40 -24.63 -14.20 -14.05
CA LEU A 40 -23.50 -14.53 -14.89
C LEU A 40 -22.47 -13.38 -14.81
N PRO A 41 -21.14 -13.70 -14.75
CA PRO A 41 -20.11 -12.67 -14.90
C PRO A 41 -20.20 -12.04 -16.28
N SER A 42 -20.24 -10.71 -16.35
CA SER A 42 -20.21 -9.99 -17.62
C SER A 42 -18.91 -10.24 -18.37
N SER A 43 -18.99 -10.43 -19.67
CA SER A 43 -17.80 -10.53 -20.54
C SER A 43 -17.16 -9.17 -20.84
N LYS A 44 -17.90 -8.07 -20.62
CA LYS A 44 -17.48 -6.71 -20.99
C LYS A 44 -17.11 -5.84 -19.79
N SER A 45 -17.53 -6.23 -18.60
CA SER A 45 -17.35 -5.46 -17.37
C SER A 45 -17.08 -6.37 -16.17
N LEU A 46 -16.80 -5.79 -15.01
CA LEU A 46 -16.67 -6.54 -13.76
C LEU A 46 -18.02 -6.80 -13.05
N ALA A 47 -19.13 -6.52 -13.71
CA ALA A 47 -20.46 -6.69 -13.13
C ALA A 47 -20.89 -8.16 -13.11
N LEU A 48 -21.73 -8.50 -12.15
CA LEU A 48 -22.57 -9.69 -12.17
C LEU A 48 -23.91 -9.30 -12.80
N GLU A 49 -24.24 -9.90 -13.93
CA GLU A 49 -25.47 -9.62 -14.66
C GLU A 49 -26.55 -10.63 -14.24
N PRO A 50 -27.76 -10.16 -13.84
CA PRO A 50 -28.87 -11.05 -13.51
C PRO A 50 -29.22 -11.97 -14.68
N SER A 51 -29.36 -13.27 -14.40
CA SER A 51 -29.65 -14.27 -15.43
C SER A 51 -30.31 -15.52 -14.85
N GLU A 52 -31.37 -15.97 -15.43
CA GLU A 52 -32.07 -17.21 -15.02
C GLU A 52 -31.16 -18.45 -15.19
N THR A 53 -30.27 -18.41 -16.18
CA THR A 53 -29.29 -19.49 -16.42
C THR A 53 -28.02 -19.34 -15.62
N GLY A 54 -27.91 -18.28 -14.82
CA GLY A 54 -26.76 -17.98 -13.99
C GLY A 54 -26.63 -18.88 -12.75
N LYS A 55 -25.59 -18.61 -11.95
CA LYS A 55 -25.34 -19.26 -10.66
C LYS A 55 -25.80 -18.37 -9.51
N ALA A 56 -26.18 -18.96 -8.39
CA ALA A 56 -26.32 -18.26 -7.13
C ALA A 56 -24.94 -17.91 -6.57
N TYR A 57 -24.81 -16.74 -5.96
CA TYR A 57 -23.55 -16.27 -5.37
C TYR A 57 -23.68 -16.19 -3.86
N ARG A 58 -22.79 -16.88 -3.17
CA ARG A 58 -22.77 -16.87 -1.70
C ARG A 58 -22.48 -15.48 -1.18
N GLN A 59 -23.20 -15.07 -0.14
CA GLN A 59 -23.03 -13.77 0.49
C GLN A 59 -21.67 -13.71 1.22
N GLY A 60 -21.02 -12.54 1.17
CA GLY A 60 -19.75 -12.28 1.82
C GLY A 60 -19.92 -11.60 3.19
N PHE A 61 -18.81 -11.41 3.87
CA PHE A 61 -18.75 -10.76 5.16
C PHE A 61 -17.61 -9.75 5.20
N PHE A 62 -17.81 -8.62 5.87
CA PHE A 62 -16.78 -7.58 6.00
C PHE A 62 -16.35 -7.42 7.46
N LEU A 63 -15.08 -7.67 7.73
CA LEU A 63 -14.41 -7.45 9.01
C LEU A 63 -13.71 -6.09 9.00
N GLY A 64 -14.36 -5.11 9.64
CA GLY A 64 -13.91 -3.72 9.72
C GLY A 64 -13.33 -3.33 11.08
N ASP A 65 -12.93 -4.28 11.90
CA ASP A 65 -12.34 -4.02 13.22
C ASP A 65 -11.08 -3.15 13.10
N GLY A 66 -10.89 -2.27 14.06
CA GLY A 66 -9.73 -1.41 14.16
C GLY A 66 -8.41 -2.17 14.29
N THR A 67 -7.31 -1.47 14.09
CA THR A 67 -5.96 -2.01 14.29
C THR A 67 -5.80 -2.51 15.73
N GLY A 68 -5.14 -3.64 15.89
CA GLY A 68 -4.92 -4.26 17.22
C GLY A 68 -6.05 -5.21 17.69
N ALA A 69 -7.23 -5.22 17.07
CA ALA A 69 -8.33 -6.13 17.42
C ALA A 69 -8.07 -7.61 17.10
N GLY A 70 -6.91 -7.93 16.50
CA GLY A 70 -6.53 -9.29 16.14
C GLY A 70 -7.31 -9.83 14.94
N LYS A 71 -7.46 -9.03 13.88
CA LYS A 71 -8.14 -9.44 12.63
C LYS A 71 -7.58 -10.73 12.05
N GLY A 72 -6.25 -10.90 12.03
CA GLY A 72 -5.61 -12.14 11.55
C GLY A 72 -6.08 -13.38 12.32
N ARG A 73 -6.23 -13.28 13.65
CA ARG A 73 -6.75 -14.35 14.50
C ARG A 73 -8.23 -14.65 14.19
N GLN A 74 -9.03 -13.63 13.92
CA GLN A 74 -10.44 -13.78 13.52
C GLN A 74 -10.56 -14.47 12.16
N ILE A 75 -9.75 -14.07 11.18
CA ILE A 75 -9.65 -14.70 9.85
C ILE A 75 -9.27 -16.16 9.98
N ALA A 76 -8.21 -16.46 10.74
CA ALA A 76 -7.79 -17.83 11.00
C ALA A 76 -8.91 -18.66 11.66
N GLY A 77 -9.69 -18.05 12.57
CA GLY A 77 -10.84 -18.68 13.20
C GLY A 77 -11.99 -19.00 12.22
N ILE A 78 -12.28 -18.10 11.28
CA ILE A 78 -13.27 -18.34 10.21
C ILE A 78 -12.81 -19.50 9.32
N ILE A 79 -11.52 -19.54 8.98
CA ILE A 79 -10.95 -20.63 8.18
C ILE A 79 -11.00 -21.95 8.98
N LEU A 80 -10.64 -21.94 10.26
CA LEU A 80 -10.65 -23.14 11.10
C LEU A 80 -12.04 -23.75 11.23
N ASP A 81 -13.09 -22.94 11.42
CA ASP A 81 -14.47 -23.40 11.42
C ASP A 81 -14.81 -24.16 10.14
N GLN A 82 -14.44 -23.64 8.97
CA GLN A 82 -14.71 -24.27 7.68
C GLN A 82 -13.79 -25.49 7.43
N TRP A 83 -12.56 -25.44 7.93
CA TRP A 83 -11.64 -26.55 7.91
C TRP A 83 -12.19 -27.78 8.65
N LEU A 84 -12.73 -27.56 9.83
CA LEU A 84 -13.32 -28.62 10.64
C LEU A 84 -14.67 -29.13 10.08
N ARG A 85 -15.29 -28.36 9.18
CA ARG A 85 -16.46 -28.80 8.39
C ARG A 85 -16.06 -29.58 7.12
N GLY A 86 -14.77 -29.88 6.92
CA GLY A 86 -14.27 -30.67 5.81
C GLY A 86 -13.85 -29.85 4.58
N ARG A 87 -13.94 -28.53 4.61
CA ARG A 87 -13.44 -27.66 3.53
C ARG A 87 -11.95 -27.46 3.72
N ARG A 88 -11.14 -28.06 2.87
CA ARG A 88 -9.69 -28.13 3.07
C ARG A 88 -8.86 -27.24 2.17
N LYS A 89 -9.48 -26.46 1.28
CA LYS A 89 -8.82 -25.50 0.41
C LYS A 89 -9.31 -24.09 0.72
N HIS A 90 -8.39 -23.20 1.05
CA HIS A 90 -8.69 -21.80 1.34
C HIS A 90 -7.71 -20.88 0.63
N ILE A 91 -8.09 -19.62 0.41
CA ILE A 91 -7.28 -18.58 -0.21
C ILE A 91 -7.17 -17.42 0.76
N TRP A 92 -5.93 -16.95 1.02
CA TRP A 92 -5.67 -15.76 1.83
C TRP A 92 -4.82 -14.78 1.02
N ILE A 93 -5.43 -13.68 0.60
CA ILE A 93 -4.77 -12.63 -0.17
C ILE A 93 -4.53 -11.46 0.76
N SER A 94 -3.31 -10.91 0.76
CA SER A 94 -2.92 -9.80 1.60
C SER A 94 -2.04 -8.79 0.84
N GLU A 95 -1.68 -7.68 1.46
CA GLU A 95 -0.93 -6.62 0.82
C GLU A 95 0.56 -6.96 0.66
N SER A 96 1.16 -7.61 1.65
CA SER A 96 2.59 -7.87 1.72
C SER A 96 2.91 -9.34 1.99
N ALA A 97 4.02 -9.82 1.41
CA ALA A 97 4.53 -11.17 1.67
C ALA A 97 4.98 -11.37 3.14
N SER A 98 5.35 -10.31 3.85
CA SER A 98 5.72 -10.37 5.27
C SER A 98 4.56 -10.78 6.18
N LEU A 99 3.30 -10.55 5.75
CA LEU A 99 2.10 -10.95 6.48
C LEU A 99 1.85 -12.46 6.49
N LEU A 100 2.60 -13.22 5.70
CA LEU A 100 2.58 -14.69 5.74
C LEU A 100 2.96 -15.24 7.12
N ASP A 101 3.97 -14.64 7.75
CA ASP A 101 4.42 -15.10 9.08
C ASP A 101 3.39 -14.77 10.16
N ASP A 102 2.71 -13.64 10.04
CA ASP A 102 1.59 -13.29 10.92
C ASP A 102 0.40 -14.24 10.73
N ALA A 103 0.04 -14.56 9.49
CA ALA A 103 -1.00 -15.55 9.19
C ALA A 103 -0.66 -16.92 9.78
N ARG A 104 0.58 -17.38 9.64
CA ARG A 104 1.07 -18.65 10.22
C ARG A 104 1.05 -18.64 11.75
N ARG A 105 1.45 -17.54 12.37
CA ARG A 105 1.38 -17.35 13.82
C ARG A 105 -0.07 -17.47 14.31
N ASP A 106 -1.00 -16.78 13.66
CA ASP A 106 -2.40 -16.78 14.06
C ASP A 106 -3.07 -18.14 13.83
N TRP A 107 -2.74 -18.81 12.73
CA TRP A 107 -3.18 -20.18 12.45
C TRP A 107 -2.66 -21.18 13.48
N LYS A 108 -1.37 -21.13 13.79
CA LYS A 108 -0.73 -21.96 14.81
C LYS A 108 -1.36 -21.76 16.19
N ALA A 109 -1.68 -20.55 16.56
CA ALA A 109 -2.28 -20.25 17.86
C ALA A 109 -3.67 -20.88 18.04
N LEU A 110 -4.37 -21.19 16.95
CA LEU A 110 -5.65 -21.90 16.95
C LEU A 110 -5.49 -23.44 16.83
N GLY A 111 -4.26 -23.95 16.83
CA GLY A 111 -3.96 -25.38 16.72
C GLY A 111 -3.63 -25.87 15.31
N GLY A 112 -3.57 -24.98 14.31
CA GLY A 112 -3.13 -25.29 12.97
C GLY A 112 -1.60 -25.50 12.88
N ILE A 113 -1.14 -26.06 11.78
CA ILE A 113 0.28 -26.26 11.50
C ILE A 113 0.75 -25.17 10.51
N PRO A 114 1.89 -24.48 10.75
CA PRO A 114 2.34 -23.41 9.86
C PRO A 114 2.53 -23.80 8.39
N ILE A 115 2.84 -25.07 8.11
CA ILE A 115 2.99 -25.61 6.77
C ILE A 115 1.66 -25.70 6.00
N ASP A 116 0.52 -25.65 6.67
CA ASP A 116 -0.79 -25.59 6.01
C ASP A 116 -0.93 -24.33 5.16
N ILE A 117 -0.20 -23.27 5.49
CA ILE A 117 -0.21 -22.00 4.75
C ILE A 117 1.00 -21.95 3.81
N GLN A 118 0.74 -22.05 2.51
CA GLN A 118 1.76 -22.06 1.47
C GLN A 118 1.66 -20.81 0.59
N PRO A 119 2.77 -20.07 0.39
CA PRO A 119 2.75 -18.92 -0.50
C PRO A 119 2.68 -19.33 -1.96
N LEU A 120 1.91 -18.62 -2.76
CA LEU A 120 1.78 -18.84 -4.21
C LEU A 120 3.13 -18.78 -4.94
N SER A 121 4.12 -18.10 -4.38
CA SER A 121 5.49 -18.06 -4.92
C SER A 121 6.23 -19.40 -4.93
N ASN A 122 5.74 -20.43 -4.22
CA ASN A 122 6.31 -21.75 -4.24
C ASN A 122 6.15 -22.45 -5.61
N TRP A 123 5.25 -21.97 -6.45
CA TRP A 123 5.02 -22.46 -7.81
C TRP A 123 5.31 -21.38 -8.82
N LYS A 124 5.97 -21.69 -9.92
CA LYS A 124 6.14 -20.74 -11.02
C LYS A 124 4.78 -20.46 -11.70
N PRO A 125 4.61 -19.32 -12.38
CA PRO A 125 3.33 -18.99 -13.03
C PRO A 125 2.82 -20.03 -14.04
N SER A 126 3.73 -20.79 -14.68
CA SER A 126 3.44 -21.85 -15.64
C SER A 126 3.21 -23.23 -15.00
N GLU A 127 3.43 -23.37 -13.70
CA GLU A 127 3.30 -24.65 -12.99
C GLU A 127 1.92 -24.78 -12.35
N ALA A 128 1.39 -25.99 -12.29
CA ALA A 128 0.17 -26.27 -11.53
C ALA A 128 0.45 -26.18 -10.02
N ILE A 129 -0.48 -25.62 -9.25
CA ILE A 129 -0.40 -25.62 -7.79
C ILE A 129 -0.69 -27.05 -7.30
N THR A 130 0.30 -27.66 -6.68
CA THR A 130 0.22 -29.06 -6.19
C THR A 130 -0.26 -29.18 -4.74
N LEU A 131 -0.70 -28.07 -4.12
CA LEU A 131 -1.29 -28.06 -2.77
C LEU A 131 -2.63 -28.81 -2.80
N GLY A 132 -2.68 -30.01 -2.26
CA GLY A 132 -3.92 -30.83 -2.21
C GLY A 132 -4.93 -30.25 -1.23
N GLU A 133 -4.48 -29.98 0.01
CA GLU A 133 -5.21 -29.33 1.10
C GLU A 133 -4.34 -28.23 1.66
N GLY A 134 -4.94 -27.11 2.09
CA GLY A 134 -4.21 -26.01 2.71
C GLY A 134 -4.80 -24.64 2.44
N ILE A 135 -4.07 -23.64 2.90
CA ILE A 135 -4.36 -22.22 2.72
C ILE A 135 -3.34 -21.66 1.73
N LEU A 136 -3.79 -21.30 0.54
CA LEU A 136 -2.96 -20.66 -0.47
C LEU A 136 -2.82 -19.17 -0.13
N PHE A 137 -1.62 -18.74 0.24
CA PHE A 137 -1.34 -17.35 0.52
C PHE A 137 -0.80 -16.62 -0.71
N ALA A 138 -1.36 -15.48 -1.04
CA ALA A 138 -0.89 -14.63 -2.15
C ALA A 138 -0.88 -13.16 -1.74
N THR A 139 -0.08 -12.34 -2.42
CA THR A 139 -0.24 -10.89 -2.33
C THR A 139 -1.05 -10.36 -3.51
N TYR A 140 -1.70 -9.20 -3.35
CA TYR A 140 -2.38 -8.53 -4.47
C TYR A 140 -1.44 -8.32 -5.66
N ALA A 141 -0.18 -7.95 -5.38
CA ALA A 141 0.84 -7.77 -6.41
C ALA A 141 1.15 -9.08 -7.15
N THR A 142 1.29 -10.19 -6.43
CA THR A 142 1.53 -11.51 -7.03
C THR A 142 0.32 -11.98 -7.82
N MET A 143 -0.88 -11.84 -7.27
CA MET A 143 -2.12 -12.28 -7.92
C MET A 143 -2.36 -11.64 -9.29
N ARG A 144 -1.99 -10.36 -9.46
CA ARG A 144 -2.13 -9.61 -10.72
C ARG A 144 -0.99 -9.85 -11.71
N SER A 145 0.06 -10.57 -11.33
CA SER A 145 1.25 -10.76 -12.16
C SER A 145 1.07 -11.85 -13.19
N GLY A 146 1.85 -11.78 -14.25
CA GLY A 146 1.87 -12.76 -15.35
C GLY A 146 1.64 -12.11 -16.71
N ASN A 147 1.83 -12.88 -17.75
CA ASN A 147 1.55 -12.54 -19.15
C ASN A 147 0.37 -13.39 -19.67
N GLU A 148 0.07 -13.30 -20.96
CA GLU A 148 -1.03 -14.06 -21.58
C GLU A 148 -0.87 -15.59 -21.42
N ASP A 149 0.38 -16.10 -21.45
CA ASP A 149 0.69 -17.54 -21.40
C ASP A 149 0.82 -18.08 -19.96
N ALA A 150 1.10 -17.21 -18.98
CA ALA A 150 1.38 -17.61 -17.60
C ALA A 150 0.79 -16.58 -16.61
N ASN A 151 -0.49 -16.71 -16.33
CA ASN A 151 -1.27 -15.78 -15.51
C ASN A 151 -1.59 -16.37 -14.14
N ARG A 152 -1.18 -15.68 -13.06
CA ARG A 152 -1.40 -16.11 -11.68
C ARG A 152 -2.88 -16.27 -11.31
N LEU A 153 -3.75 -15.40 -11.82
CA LEU A 153 -5.19 -15.54 -11.59
C LEU A 153 -5.72 -16.87 -12.16
N GLN A 154 -5.33 -17.24 -13.38
CA GLN A 154 -5.73 -18.52 -13.99
C GLN A 154 -5.17 -19.71 -13.22
N GLN A 155 -3.93 -19.61 -12.73
CA GLN A 155 -3.31 -20.63 -11.90
C GLN A 155 -4.09 -20.87 -10.60
N ILE A 156 -4.53 -19.81 -9.92
CA ILE A 156 -5.38 -19.88 -8.71
C ILE A 156 -6.73 -20.50 -9.05
N LEU A 157 -7.38 -20.05 -10.12
CA LEU A 157 -8.68 -20.57 -10.55
C LEU A 157 -8.62 -22.06 -10.90
N ALA A 158 -7.58 -22.50 -11.59
CA ALA A 158 -7.38 -23.91 -11.91
C ALA A 158 -7.19 -24.78 -10.64
N TRP A 159 -6.47 -24.27 -9.63
CA TRP A 159 -6.32 -24.97 -8.36
C TRP A 159 -7.62 -25.00 -7.53
N ALA A 160 -8.34 -23.87 -7.51
CA ALA A 160 -9.60 -23.75 -6.78
C ALA A 160 -10.70 -24.68 -7.34
N THR A 161 -10.77 -24.80 -8.66
CA THR A 161 -11.83 -25.50 -9.41
C THR A 161 -13.20 -24.80 -9.34
N ASP A 162 -14.13 -25.19 -10.23
CA ASP A 162 -15.46 -24.55 -10.32
C ASP A 162 -16.37 -24.77 -9.10
N ASN A 163 -16.07 -25.79 -8.29
CA ASN A 163 -16.84 -26.14 -7.10
C ASN A 163 -16.19 -25.63 -5.79
N TYR A 164 -15.28 -24.66 -5.90
CA TYR A 164 -14.61 -24.09 -4.74
C TYR A 164 -15.62 -23.45 -3.77
N ASP A 165 -15.72 -24.00 -2.57
CA ASP A 165 -16.59 -23.53 -1.48
C ASP A 165 -15.82 -23.16 -0.21
N GLY A 166 -14.50 -23.06 -0.31
CA GLY A 166 -13.61 -22.63 0.79
C GLY A 166 -13.75 -21.16 1.14
N VAL A 167 -13.01 -20.74 2.15
CA VAL A 167 -12.89 -19.33 2.53
C VAL A 167 -11.90 -18.62 1.63
N MET A 168 -12.32 -17.48 1.09
CA MET A 168 -11.50 -16.57 0.30
C MET A 168 -11.39 -15.25 1.04
N VAL A 169 -10.20 -14.95 1.53
CA VAL A 169 -9.92 -13.75 2.33
C VAL A 169 -9.22 -12.71 1.48
N PHE A 170 -9.74 -11.49 1.53
CA PHE A 170 -9.09 -10.28 1.05
C PHE A 170 -8.69 -9.46 2.28
N ASP A 171 -7.49 -9.72 2.79
CA ASP A 171 -6.94 -9.01 3.92
C ASP A 171 -6.30 -7.70 3.47
N GLU A 172 -6.41 -6.63 4.26
CA GLU A 172 -6.17 -5.25 3.85
C GLU A 172 -6.88 -4.91 2.53
N ALA A 173 -8.18 -5.24 2.48
CA ALA A 173 -9.00 -5.17 1.27
C ALA A 173 -9.05 -3.78 0.61
N HIS A 174 -8.72 -2.70 1.34
CA HIS A 174 -8.59 -1.35 0.79
C HIS A 174 -7.59 -1.26 -0.37
N ALA A 175 -6.63 -2.19 -0.48
CA ALA A 175 -5.74 -2.32 -1.63
C ALA A 175 -6.49 -2.52 -2.97
N MET A 176 -7.76 -2.96 -2.94
CA MET A 176 -8.64 -3.08 -4.10
C MET A 176 -9.48 -1.82 -4.38
N GLY A 177 -9.38 -0.76 -3.56
CA GLY A 177 -10.25 0.43 -3.61
C GLY A 177 -10.30 1.15 -4.96
N GLY A 178 -9.24 1.10 -5.75
CA GLY A 178 -9.19 1.69 -7.09
C GLY A 178 -9.89 0.90 -8.20
N VAL A 179 -10.71 -0.11 -7.91
CA VAL A 179 -11.33 -0.98 -8.93
C VAL A 179 -12.28 -0.26 -9.88
N ALA A 180 -12.96 0.76 -9.39
CA ALA A 180 -13.94 1.52 -10.19
C ALA A 180 -13.30 2.43 -11.24
N GLY A 181 -11.99 2.72 -11.11
CA GLY A 181 -11.38 3.82 -11.85
C GLY A 181 -11.93 5.16 -11.37
N GLY A 182 -11.68 6.22 -12.11
CA GLY A 182 -12.22 7.54 -11.78
C GLY A 182 -11.79 8.61 -12.77
N GLU A 183 -12.49 9.74 -12.73
CA GLU A 183 -12.01 10.97 -13.36
C GLU A 183 -11.11 11.70 -12.38
N THR A 184 -9.91 12.00 -12.82
CA THR A 184 -8.97 12.87 -12.12
C THR A 184 -8.87 14.18 -12.87
N GLY A 185 -8.34 15.23 -12.24
CA GLY A 185 -8.05 16.48 -12.96
C GLY A 185 -7.13 16.34 -14.18
N PHE A 186 -6.60 15.13 -14.41
CA PHE A 186 -5.69 14.77 -15.50
C PHE A 186 -6.28 13.73 -16.48
N GLY A 187 -7.57 13.39 -16.38
CA GLY A 187 -8.26 12.47 -17.28
C GLY A 187 -8.91 11.26 -16.59
N VAL A 188 -9.45 10.34 -17.38
CA VAL A 188 -10.10 9.11 -16.90
C VAL A 188 -9.03 8.06 -16.58
N THR A 189 -8.99 7.57 -15.34
CA THR A 189 -8.13 6.46 -14.94
C THR A 189 -8.87 5.13 -15.03
N LYS A 190 -8.24 4.12 -15.64
CA LYS A 190 -8.76 2.75 -15.60
C LYS A 190 -8.72 2.23 -14.16
N GLY A 191 -9.62 1.30 -13.83
CA GLY A 191 -9.61 0.61 -12.54
C GLY A 191 -8.26 -0.03 -12.24
N SER A 192 -7.85 -0.02 -10.96
CA SER A 192 -6.58 -0.63 -10.55
C SER A 192 -6.54 -2.11 -10.90
N LEU A 193 -5.44 -2.59 -11.44
CA LEU A 193 -5.30 -3.99 -11.83
C LEU A 193 -5.49 -4.96 -10.64
N GLN A 194 -5.11 -4.54 -9.44
CA GLN A 194 -5.35 -5.29 -8.20
C GLN A 194 -6.85 -5.45 -7.93
N GLY A 195 -7.61 -4.37 -7.99
CA GLY A 195 -9.06 -4.39 -7.80
C GLY A 195 -9.76 -5.21 -8.87
N VAL A 196 -9.39 -5.03 -10.14
CA VAL A 196 -9.94 -5.80 -11.28
C VAL A 196 -9.72 -7.30 -11.08
N THR A 197 -8.50 -7.72 -10.74
CA THR A 197 -8.14 -9.13 -10.53
C THR A 197 -8.89 -9.70 -9.32
N GLY A 198 -9.00 -8.97 -8.21
CA GLY A 198 -9.72 -9.40 -7.01
C GLY A 198 -11.23 -9.57 -7.26
N VAL A 199 -11.86 -8.67 -7.99
CA VAL A 199 -13.29 -8.80 -8.37
C VAL A 199 -13.49 -9.95 -9.36
N THR A 200 -12.58 -10.12 -10.32
CA THR A 200 -12.64 -11.25 -11.27
C THR A 200 -12.58 -12.59 -10.54
N LEU A 201 -11.67 -12.74 -9.57
CA LEU A 201 -11.56 -13.96 -8.77
C LEU A 201 -12.87 -14.27 -8.02
N GLN A 202 -13.49 -13.26 -7.39
CA GLN A 202 -14.78 -13.41 -6.72
C GLN A 202 -15.89 -13.84 -7.69
N ASN A 203 -15.94 -13.24 -8.88
CA ASN A 203 -16.97 -13.49 -9.88
C ASN A 203 -16.84 -14.89 -10.50
N ARG A 204 -15.65 -15.48 -10.53
CA ARG A 204 -15.40 -16.81 -11.09
C ARG A 204 -15.67 -17.94 -10.09
N LEU A 205 -15.74 -17.66 -8.78
CA LEU A 205 -15.93 -18.64 -7.72
C LEU A 205 -17.21 -18.34 -6.90
N PRO A 206 -18.40 -18.63 -7.43
CA PRO A 206 -19.69 -18.23 -6.83
C PRO A 206 -19.94 -18.81 -5.44
N GLU A 207 -19.49 -20.01 -5.14
CA GLU A 207 -19.66 -20.69 -3.85
C GLU A 207 -18.62 -20.30 -2.80
N ALA A 208 -17.58 -19.52 -3.17
CA ALA A 208 -16.56 -19.06 -2.24
C ALA A 208 -17.16 -18.28 -1.06
N ARG A 209 -16.68 -18.55 0.15
CA ARG A 209 -16.98 -17.82 1.38
C ARG A 209 -16.06 -16.61 1.48
N VAL A 210 -16.53 -15.47 0.98
CA VAL A 210 -15.69 -14.28 0.84
C VAL A 210 -15.67 -13.48 2.13
N VAL A 211 -14.46 -13.19 2.62
CA VAL A 211 -14.19 -12.30 3.75
C VAL A 211 -13.37 -11.12 3.27
N TYR A 212 -13.87 -9.93 3.47
CA TYR A 212 -13.11 -8.69 3.33
C TYR A 212 -12.62 -8.26 4.71
N SER A 213 -11.36 -7.88 4.84
CA SER A 213 -10.78 -7.40 6.09
C SER A 213 -10.06 -6.07 5.84
N SER A 214 -10.47 -5.01 6.53
CA SER A 214 -9.80 -3.72 6.50
C SER A 214 -10.24 -2.82 7.64
N ALA A 215 -9.31 -2.19 8.34
CA ALA A 215 -9.63 -1.20 9.38
C ALA A 215 -10.28 0.07 8.82
N THR A 216 -10.11 0.36 7.53
CA THR A 216 -10.59 1.56 6.84
C THR A 216 -11.75 1.29 5.88
N GLY A 217 -12.40 0.13 6.00
CA GLY A 217 -13.38 -0.36 5.03
C GLY A 217 -14.54 0.58 4.72
N ALA A 218 -15.10 1.26 5.71
CA ALA A 218 -16.23 2.16 5.56
C ALA A 218 -15.86 3.65 5.59
N THR A 219 -14.58 4.00 5.45
CA THR A 219 -14.11 5.40 5.48
C THR A 219 -14.16 6.09 4.11
N ASP A 220 -14.13 5.32 3.03
CA ASP A 220 -14.20 5.80 1.65
C ASP A 220 -15.10 4.88 0.82
N ILE A 221 -15.95 5.49 -0.02
CA ILE A 221 -16.86 4.74 -0.90
C ILE A 221 -16.11 3.80 -1.86
N ASN A 222 -14.94 4.19 -2.31
CA ASN A 222 -14.10 3.36 -3.17
C ASN A 222 -13.67 2.05 -2.47
N ASN A 223 -13.62 2.05 -1.13
CA ASN A 223 -13.35 0.86 -0.31
C ASN A 223 -14.52 -0.14 -0.26
N LEU A 224 -15.69 0.21 -0.81
CA LEU A 224 -16.83 -0.72 -0.96
C LEU A 224 -17.04 -1.15 -2.41
N ALA A 225 -16.43 -0.47 -3.38
CA ALA A 225 -16.62 -0.73 -4.81
C ALA A 225 -16.20 -2.15 -5.27
N TYR A 226 -15.32 -2.81 -4.53
CA TYR A 226 -14.88 -4.19 -4.77
C TYR A 226 -15.70 -5.24 -4.02
N ALA A 227 -16.55 -4.83 -3.09
CA ALA A 227 -17.23 -5.73 -2.17
C ALA A 227 -18.53 -6.31 -2.77
N VAL A 228 -18.41 -6.93 -3.94
CA VAL A 228 -19.52 -7.44 -4.77
C VAL A 228 -20.38 -8.49 -4.04
N ARG A 229 -19.83 -9.13 -3.00
CA ARG A 229 -20.55 -10.17 -2.25
C ARG A 229 -21.36 -9.64 -1.06
N LEU A 230 -21.33 -8.34 -0.78
CA LEU A 230 -22.16 -7.76 0.29
C LEU A 230 -23.61 -7.49 -0.15
N GLY A 231 -23.89 -7.53 -1.48
CA GLY A 231 -25.25 -7.27 -1.99
C GLY A 231 -25.63 -5.79 -1.88
N LEU A 232 -24.68 -4.87 -2.09
CA LEU A 232 -24.90 -3.42 -2.02
C LEU A 232 -25.66 -2.86 -3.23
N TRP A 233 -25.63 -3.57 -4.36
CA TRP A 233 -26.32 -3.23 -5.61
C TRP A 233 -26.81 -4.49 -6.31
N GLY A 234 -27.69 -4.31 -7.27
CA GLY A 234 -28.31 -5.38 -8.05
C GLY A 234 -29.78 -5.58 -7.74
N PRO A 235 -30.39 -6.67 -8.19
CA PRO A 235 -31.83 -6.94 -7.99
C PRO A 235 -32.21 -6.90 -6.51
N TYR A 236 -33.37 -6.30 -6.24
CA TYR A 236 -33.92 -6.17 -4.88
C TYR A 236 -33.10 -5.29 -3.91
N THR A 237 -32.20 -4.47 -4.43
CA THR A 237 -31.49 -3.45 -3.66
C THR A 237 -31.90 -2.03 -4.09
N ALA A 238 -31.49 -1.01 -3.31
CA ALA A 238 -31.78 0.38 -3.64
C ALA A 238 -30.99 0.89 -4.87
N PHE A 239 -29.94 0.18 -5.30
CA PHE A 239 -29.05 0.60 -6.37
C PHE A 239 -28.99 -0.47 -7.47
N ALA A 240 -29.35 -0.10 -8.69
CA ALA A 240 -29.39 -1.04 -9.80
C ALA A 240 -28.00 -1.50 -10.25
N SER A 241 -26.96 -0.66 -10.08
CA SER A 241 -25.59 -0.98 -10.46
C SER A 241 -24.56 -0.44 -9.46
N ARG A 242 -23.32 -0.95 -9.55
CA ARG A 242 -22.18 -0.46 -8.77
C ARG A 242 -21.92 1.02 -9.03
N GLU A 243 -21.99 1.45 -10.27
CA GLU A 243 -21.76 2.83 -10.70
C GLU A 243 -22.79 3.77 -10.06
N GLN A 244 -24.07 3.38 -10.07
CA GLN A 244 -25.11 4.13 -9.38
C GLN A 244 -24.84 4.22 -7.88
N PHE A 245 -24.55 3.09 -7.22
CA PHE A 245 -24.20 3.05 -5.80
C PHE A 245 -23.07 4.03 -5.48
N ILE A 246 -21.93 3.96 -6.20
CA ILE A 246 -20.78 4.83 -5.97
C ILE A 246 -21.15 6.31 -6.14
N ASN A 247 -21.88 6.65 -7.21
CA ASN A 247 -22.24 8.02 -7.51
C ASN A 247 -23.20 8.61 -6.47
N ASP A 248 -24.22 7.87 -6.07
CA ASP A 248 -25.24 8.35 -5.14
C ASP A 248 -24.65 8.47 -3.71
N ILE A 249 -23.85 7.49 -3.26
CA ILE A 249 -23.20 7.58 -1.96
C ILE A 249 -22.14 8.70 -1.95
N ARG A 250 -21.40 8.90 -3.04
CA ARG A 250 -20.43 10.01 -3.15
C ARG A 250 -21.13 11.37 -3.01
N LYS A 251 -22.29 11.55 -3.62
CA LYS A 251 -23.10 12.78 -3.48
C LYS A 251 -23.60 12.97 -2.06
N GLY A 252 -23.95 11.89 -1.36
CA GLY A 252 -24.41 11.93 0.02
C GLY A 252 -23.30 12.07 1.06
N GLY A 253 -22.04 11.89 0.66
CA GLY A 253 -20.86 12.06 1.51
C GLY A 253 -20.82 11.12 2.72
N ILE A 254 -20.26 11.61 3.83
CA ILE A 254 -20.06 10.83 5.06
C ILE A 254 -21.38 10.31 5.63
N ALA A 255 -22.44 11.11 5.61
CA ALA A 255 -23.75 10.71 6.13
C ALA A 255 -24.33 9.49 5.38
N ALA A 256 -24.19 9.45 4.06
CA ALA A 256 -24.63 8.29 3.28
C ALA A 256 -23.78 7.04 3.59
N MET A 257 -22.47 7.20 3.77
CA MET A 257 -21.59 6.10 4.17
C MET A 257 -21.96 5.55 5.55
N GLU A 258 -22.30 6.40 6.51
CA GLU A 258 -22.76 5.97 7.84
C GLU A 258 -24.06 5.15 7.77
N VAL A 259 -25.01 5.56 6.90
CA VAL A 259 -26.25 4.80 6.67
C VAL A 259 -25.93 3.42 6.10
N VAL A 260 -25.09 3.34 5.07
CA VAL A 260 -24.67 2.04 4.48
C VAL A 260 -23.99 1.16 5.53
N ALA A 261 -23.05 1.71 6.32
CA ALA A 261 -22.36 0.98 7.36
C ALA A 261 -23.33 0.45 8.43
N ARG A 262 -24.32 1.25 8.83
CA ARG A 262 -25.35 0.87 9.79
C ARG A 262 -26.25 -0.24 9.26
N GLU A 263 -26.68 -0.16 8.00
CA GLU A 263 -27.49 -1.19 7.36
C GLU A 263 -26.71 -2.52 7.23
N LEU A 264 -25.45 -2.47 6.86
CA LEU A 264 -24.59 -3.65 6.81
C LEU A 264 -24.37 -4.27 8.20
N LYS A 265 -24.21 -3.44 9.25
CA LYS A 265 -24.13 -3.93 10.66
C LYS A 265 -25.46 -4.56 11.08
N GLY A 266 -26.59 -3.92 10.81
CA GLY A 266 -27.92 -4.42 11.13
C GLY A 266 -28.24 -5.75 10.44
N SER A 267 -27.74 -5.96 9.22
CA SER A 267 -27.90 -7.21 8.47
C SER A 267 -26.89 -8.30 8.87
N GLY A 268 -25.92 -8.00 9.75
CA GLY A 268 -24.88 -8.93 10.18
C GLY A 268 -23.79 -9.19 9.13
N LEU A 269 -23.64 -8.30 8.15
CA LEU A 269 -22.66 -8.44 7.07
C LEU A 269 -21.36 -7.66 7.31
N TYR A 270 -21.36 -6.78 8.29
CA TYR A 270 -20.24 -5.91 8.64
C TYR A 270 -20.09 -5.82 10.15
N LEU A 271 -18.91 -6.13 10.63
CA LEU A 271 -18.50 -5.82 12.02
C LEU A 271 -17.37 -4.80 11.98
N SER A 272 -17.48 -3.80 12.83
CA SER A 272 -16.46 -2.77 13.02
C SER A 272 -16.48 -2.36 14.48
N ARG A 273 -15.45 -2.75 15.19
CA ARG A 273 -15.22 -2.45 16.58
C ARG A 273 -13.88 -1.74 16.71
N MET A 274 -13.80 -0.81 17.61
CA MET A 274 -12.55 -0.15 17.98
C MET A 274 -12.14 -0.61 19.38
N LEU A 275 -10.84 -0.78 19.59
CA LEU A 275 -10.30 -0.99 20.92
C LEU A 275 -10.54 0.27 21.77
N SER A 276 -10.72 0.08 23.07
CA SER A 276 -10.67 1.20 24.00
C SER A 276 -9.27 1.78 24.01
N TYR A 277 -9.18 3.10 23.96
CA TYR A 277 -7.94 3.84 24.17
C TYR A 277 -7.82 4.36 25.62
N GLU A 278 -8.60 3.78 26.54
CA GLU A 278 -8.51 4.09 27.96
C GLU A 278 -7.10 3.80 28.48
N GLY A 279 -6.49 4.79 29.12
CA GLY A 279 -5.09 4.73 29.56
C GLY A 279 -4.06 5.12 28.51
N VAL A 280 -4.48 5.46 27.27
CA VAL A 280 -3.62 6.04 26.25
C VAL A 280 -3.73 7.56 26.33
N GLU A 281 -2.60 8.21 26.57
CA GLU A 281 -2.48 9.67 26.50
C GLU A 281 -1.96 10.03 25.10
N TYR A 282 -2.51 11.09 24.51
CA TYR A 282 -1.97 11.65 23.26
C TYR A 282 -1.85 13.15 23.37
N ASP A 283 -0.83 13.70 22.73
CA ASP A 283 -0.58 15.13 22.68
C ASP A 283 -0.09 15.50 21.28
N ILE A 284 -0.19 16.78 20.96
CA ILE A 284 0.30 17.35 19.70
C ILE A 284 1.59 18.09 19.99
N LEU A 285 2.71 17.54 19.50
CA LEU A 285 3.99 18.22 19.53
C LEU A 285 4.07 19.21 18.35
N GLU A 286 3.66 20.45 18.58
CA GLU A 286 3.76 21.51 17.58
C GLU A 286 5.20 21.96 17.41
N HIS A 287 5.65 22.07 16.16
CA HIS A 287 6.90 22.70 15.80
C HIS A 287 6.60 24.00 15.06
N LYS A 288 7.08 25.13 15.60
CA LYS A 288 7.04 26.42 14.92
C LYS A 288 8.35 26.63 14.19
N LEU A 289 8.27 26.90 12.89
CA LEU A 289 9.45 27.20 12.09
C LEU A 289 10.14 28.47 12.64
N ASP A 290 11.44 28.38 12.83
CA ASP A 290 12.26 29.55 13.14
C ASP A 290 12.59 30.34 11.86
N GLU A 291 13.20 31.54 12.04
CA GLU A 291 13.51 32.43 10.92
C GLU A 291 14.46 31.78 9.90
N ARG A 292 15.39 30.96 10.35
CA ARG A 292 16.32 30.23 9.47
C ARG A 292 15.57 29.18 8.65
N GLN A 293 14.70 28.41 9.28
CA GLN A 293 13.89 27.39 8.61
C GLN A 293 12.93 28.00 7.58
N ILE A 294 12.34 29.18 7.91
CA ILE A 294 11.51 29.94 6.99
C ILE A 294 12.33 30.38 5.78
N ALA A 295 13.52 30.94 6.00
CA ALA A 295 14.40 31.36 4.91
C ALA A 295 14.84 30.18 4.02
N GLU A 296 15.17 29.04 4.62
CA GLU A 296 15.49 27.81 3.90
C GLU A 296 14.28 27.30 3.07
N PHE A 297 13.09 27.34 3.65
CA PHE A 297 11.85 26.95 2.95
C PHE A 297 11.59 27.87 1.75
N ASP A 298 11.71 29.18 1.93
CA ASP A 298 11.46 30.19 0.87
C ASP A 298 12.43 30.05 -0.29
N ILE A 299 13.72 29.79 -0.02
CA ILE A 299 14.73 29.54 -1.05
C ILE A 299 14.33 28.35 -1.95
N TYR A 300 13.89 27.26 -1.34
CA TYR A 300 13.48 26.07 -2.10
C TYR A 300 12.09 26.23 -2.75
N ALA A 301 11.20 27.00 -2.16
CA ALA A 301 9.92 27.35 -2.77
C ALA A 301 10.13 28.18 -4.06
N GLU A 302 11.06 29.14 -4.02
CA GLU A 302 11.44 29.93 -5.18
C GLU A 302 12.11 29.08 -6.27
N ALA A 303 12.97 28.13 -5.89
CA ALA A 303 13.56 27.18 -6.82
C ALA A 303 12.49 26.33 -7.53
N TRP A 304 11.50 25.82 -6.82
CA TRP A 304 10.39 25.07 -7.42
C TRP A 304 9.49 25.94 -8.29
N ALA A 305 9.31 27.22 -7.95
CA ALA A 305 8.60 28.17 -8.80
C ALA A 305 9.34 28.38 -10.14
N GLN A 306 10.67 28.50 -10.12
CA GLN A 306 11.50 28.58 -11.34
C GLN A 306 11.45 27.30 -12.16
N VAL A 307 11.51 26.13 -11.50
CA VAL A 307 11.34 24.82 -12.19
C VAL A 307 9.98 24.74 -12.89
N HIS A 308 8.90 25.23 -12.25
CA HIS A 308 7.56 25.26 -12.84
C HIS A 308 7.48 26.19 -14.07
N GLN A 309 8.00 27.40 -13.97
CA GLN A 309 8.02 28.33 -15.10
C GLN A 309 8.82 27.79 -16.29
N ASN A 310 9.95 27.16 -16.01
CA ASN A 310 10.78 26.54 -17.03
C ASN A 310 10.13 25.27 -17.61
N LEU A 311 9.35 24.54 -16.80
CA LEU A 311 8.60 23.39 -17.29
C LEU A 311 7.59 23.81 -18.37
N ASP A 312 6.81 24.86 -18.16
CA ASP A 312 5.86 25.35 -19.17
C ASP A 312 6.57 25.74 -20.46
N ARG A 313 7.70 26.47 -20.37
CA ARG A 313 8.52 26.83 -21.53
C ARG A 313 9.07 25.59 -22.26
N VAL A 314 9.53 24.60 -21.54
CA VAL A 314 10.09 23.38 -22.13
C VAL A 314 9.00 22.50 -22.75
N LEU A 315 7.78 22.50 -22.24
CA LEU A 315 6.65 21.80 -22.85
C LEU A 315 6.32 22.36 -24.25
N GLU A 316 6.49 23.66 -24.45
CA GLU A 316 6.39 24.29 -25.80
C GLU A 316 7.56 23.87 -26.70
N LEU A 317 8.79 23.96 -26.20
CA LEU A 317 10.00 23.58 -26.94
C LEU A 317 10.05 22.10 -27.35
N ALA A 318 9.48 21.22 -26.51
CA ALA A 318 9.40 19.79 -26.76
C ALA A 318 8.20 19.38 -27.64
N ASN A 319 7.45 20.34 -28.17
CA ASN A 319 6.26 20.14 -29.02
C ASN A 319 5.14 19.34 -28.30
N ILE A 320 4.99 19.56 -27.00
CA ILE A 320 3.93 18.97 -26.18
C ILE A 320 2.74 19.93 -26.08
N VAL A 321 3.02 21.24 -26.06
CA VAL A 321 2.04 22.34 -26.06
C VAL A 321 2.42 23.30 -27.19
N SER A 322 1.43 23.90 -27.87
CA SER A 322 1.69 24.92 -28.89
C SER A 322 2.02 26.28 -28.26
N PRO A 323 2.64 27.21 -28.98
CA PRO A 323 2.84 28.58 -28.51
C PRO A 323 1.54 29.34 -28.18
N SER A 324 0.39 28.89 -28.67
CA SER A 324 -0.94 29.41 -28.33
C SER A 324 -1.52 28.79 -27.06
N GLY A 325 -0.82 27.83 -26.44
CA GLY A 325 -1.27 27.12 -25.23
C GLY A 325 -2.17 25.91 -25.51
N GLU A 326 -2.38 25.53 -26.78
CA GLU A 326 -3.15 24.33 -27.12
C GLU A 326 -2.34 23.07 -26.86
N THR A 327 -2.98 22.05 -26.29
CA THR A 327 -2.33 20.76 -26.03
C THR A 327 -2.14 20.00 -27.34
N LEU A 328 -0.89 19.77 -27.73
CA LEU A 328 -0.53 18.97 -28.91
C LEU A 328 -0.40 17.48 -28.56
N ASN A 329 -0.07 17.16 -27.30
CA ASN A 329 0.16 15.81 -26.84
C ASN A 329 -0.33 15.65 -25.39
N GLY A 330 -1.59 15.23 -25.21
CA GLY A 330 -2.25 15.13 -23.90
C GLY A 330 -1.59 14.13 -22.94
N GLN A 331 -1.11 12.99 -23.45
CA GLN A 331 -0.44 11.99 -22.62
C GLN A 331 0.92 12.49 -22.10
N ALA A 332 1.71 13.11 -22.94
CA ALA A 332 3.01 13.65 -22.54
C ALA A 332 2.85 14.81 -21.56
N LEU A 333 1.88 15.70 -21.78
CA LEU A 333 1.55 16.80 -20.87
C LEU A 333 1.14 16.29 -19.50
N GLY A 334 0.18 15.34 -19.46
CA GLY A 334 -0.29 14.73 -18.22
C GLY A 334 0.83 14.04 -17.45
N ALA A 335 1.70 13.29 -18.14
CA ALA A 335 2.84 12.63 -17.54
C ALA A 335 3.88 13.62 -16.97
N ALA A 336 4.20 14.68 -17.71
CA ALA A 336 5.16 15.70 -17.27
C ALA A 336 4.66 16.44 -16.02
N ARG A 337 3.40 16.90 -16.01
CA ARG A 337 2.79 17.58 -14.85
C ARG A 337 2.67 16.67 -13.64
N SER A 338 2.23 15.42 -13.82
CA SER A 338 2.12 14.47 -12.73
C SER A 338 3.48 14.16 -12.08
N ARG A 339 4.54 14.02 -12.86
CA ARG A 339 5.91 13.82 -12.35
C ARG A 339 6.42 15.04 -11.58
N PHE A 340 6.16 16.24 -12.10
CA PHE A 340 6.51 17.49 -11.43
C PHE A 340 5.83 17.59 -10.07
N GLU A 341 4.50 17.44 -10.01
CA GLU A 341 3.73 17.54 -8.76
C GLU A 341 4.15 16.47 -7.74
N SER A 342 4.34 15.23 -8.19
CA SER A 342 4.79 14.14 -7.31
C SER A 342 6.19 14.38 -6.74
N SER A 343 7.11 14.97 -7.52
CA SER A 343 8.47 15.28 -7.06
C SER A 343 8.47 16.46 -6.10
N LYS A 344 7.68 17.49 -6.39
CA LYS A 344 7.48 18.66 -5.52
C LYS A 344 6.90 18.24 -4.16
N GLN A 345 5.83 17.46 -4.15
CA GLN A 345 5.22 16.98 -2.89
C GLN A 345 6.19 16.15 -2.05
N ARG A 346 6.95 15.24 -2.68
CA ARG A 346 7.97 14.45 -1.97
C ARG A 346 9.07 15.32 -1.38
N PHE A 347 9.53 16.32 -2.12
CA PHE A 347 10.55 17.24 -1.65
C PHE A 347 10.08 18.01 -0.42
N PHE A 348 8.94 18.71 -0.51
CA PHE A 348 8.43 19.49 0.62
C PHE A 348 8.04 18.61 1.81
N GLY A 349 7.57 17.40 1.56
CA GLY A 349 7.35 16.41 2.62
C GLY A 349 8.64 16.09 3.40
N GLN A 350 9.76 15.89 2.71
CA GLN A 350 11.07 15.66 3.35
C GLN A 350 11.61 16.90 4.07
N LEU A 351 11.51 18.08 3.45
CA LEU A 351 11.91 19.35 4.04
C LEU A 351 11.18 19.59 5.38
N LEU A 352 9.85 19.45 5.39
CA LEU A 352 9.04 19.64 6.58
C LEU A 352 9.31 18.59 7.67
N LEU A 353 9.64 17.34 7.28
CA LEU A 353 10.09 16.33 8.25
C LEU A 353 11.38 16.77 8.95
N THR A 354 12.35 17.24 8.18
CA THR A 354 13.61 17.74 8.73
C THR A 354 13.42 18.96 9.62
N CYS A 355 12.56 19.88 9.24
CA CYS A 355 12.24 21.06 10.05
C CYS A 355 11.68 20.68 11.44
N LYS A 356 11.03 19.53 11.62
CA LYS A 356 10.45 19.09 12.90
C LYS A 356 11.48 18.50 13.88
N LEU A 357 12.68 18.14 13.42
CA LEU A 357 13.69 17.47 14.24
C LEU A 357 14.06 18.21 15.53
N PRO A 358 14.21 19.55 15.55
CA PRO A 358 14.54 20.28 16.77
C PRO A 358 13.53 20.10 17.91
N SER A 359 12.25 19.86 17.59
CA SER A 359 11.23 19.55 18.61
C SER A 359 11.16 18.05 18.89
N LEU A 360 11.46 17.19 17.91
CA LEU A 360 11.40 15.73 18.05
C LEU A 360 12.53 15.19 18.95
N PHE A 361 13.75 15.72 18.82
CA PHE A 361 14.90 15.21 19.58
C PHE A 361 14.71 15.29 21.09
N PRO A 362 14.33 16.44 21.68
CA PRO A 362 14.05 16.51 23.11
C PRO A 362 12.90 15.60 23.55
N ALA A 363 11.88 15.39 22.71
CA ALA A 363 10.78 14.50 23.03
C ALA A 363 11.24 13.03 23.11
N ILE A 364 12.10 12.59 22.19
CA ILE A 364 12.71 11.24 22.25
C ILE A 364 13.62 11.14 23.48
N GLU A 365 14.48 12.13 23.75
CA GLU A 365 15.37 12.16 24.91
C GLU A 365 14.57 12.03 26.21
N ASN A 366 13.49 12.77 26.36
CA ASN A 366 12.61 12.68 27.52
C ASN A 366 11.95 11.27 27.66
N CYS A 367 11.57 10.63 26.55
CA CYS A 367 11.10 9.25 26.59
C CYS A 367 12.17 8.28 27.13
N LEU A 368 13.40 8.42 26.65
CA LEU A 368 14.51 7.56 27.06
C LEU A 368 14.90 7.78 28.54
N GLU A 369 14.89 9.02 29.02
CA GLU A 369 15.15 9.39 30.41
C GLU A 369 14.10 8.83 31.36
N ASN A 370 12.86 8.75 30.92
CA ASN A 370 11.73 8.16 31.67
C ASN A 370 11.63 6.64 31.48
N GLU A 371 12.69 5.98 31.05
CA GLU A 371 12.75 4.52 30.82
C GLU A 371 11.70 3.99 29.82
N LYS A 372 11.19 4.84 28.92
CA LYS A 372 10.27 4.45 27.84
C LYS A 372 11.04 4.19 26.56
N SER A 373 10.47 3.39 25.67
CA SER A 373 10.91 3.26 24.28
C SER A 373 10.18 4.26 23.38
N ALA A 374 10.84 4.72 22.33
CA ALA A 374 10.26 5.62 21.35
C ALA A 374 9.98 4.89 20.03
N VAL A 375 8.79 5.05 19.49
CA VAL A 375 8.40 4.52 18.16
C VAL A 375 8.08 5.70 17.26
N VAL A 376 8.86 5.87 16.19
CA VAL A 376 8.77 7.00 15.26
C VAL A 376 8.32 6.53 13.89
N GLN A 377 7.18 6.99 13.43
CA GLN A 377 6.73 6.76 12.07
C GLN A 377 7.12 7.92 11.16
N LEU A 378 7.82 7.64 10.07
CA LEU A 378 8.16 8.60 9.03
C LEU A 378 7.29 8.38 7.79
N VAL A 379 6.71 9.43 7.27
CA VAL A 379 5.85 9.38 6.06
C VAL A 379 6.65 9.00 4.81
N SER A 380 7.95 9.35 4.76
CA SER A 380 8.82 9.05 3.61
C SER A 380 10.29 8.94 4.05
N THR A 381 11.04 8.06 3.41
CA THR A 381 12.46 7.79 3.70
C THR A 381 13.40 8.10 2.53
N ALA A 382 12.91 8.63 1.41
CA ALA A 382 13.66 8.92 0.18
C ALA A 382 14.45 7.70 -0.40
N GLU A 383 14.02 6.49 -0.09
CA GLU A 383 14.69 5.21 -0.37
C GLU A 383 15.02 5.00 -1.85
N ALA A 384 14.03 5.17 -2.73
CA ALA A 384 14.20 4.94 -4.18
C ALA A 384 15.24 5.89 -4.81
N MET A 385 15.49 7.04 -4.20
CA MET A 385 16.52 7.99 -4.63
C MET A 385 17.92 7.48 -4.25
N LEU A 386 18.09 7.01 -3.03
CA LEU A 386 19.37 6.45 -2.57
C LEU A 386 19.80 5.27 -3.44
N ASP A 387 18.88 4.35 -3.71
CA ASP A 387 19.17 3.16 -4.52
C ASP A 387 19.61 3.54 -5.95
N ARG A 388 18.96 4.52 -6.59
CA ARG A 388 19.36 5.02 -7.91
C ARG A 388 20.73 5.70 -7.90
N ARG A 389 20.99 6.53 -6.90
CA ARG A 389 22.26 7.25 -6.77
C ARG A 389 23.42 6.29 -6.62
N VAL A 390 23.27 5.29 -5.75
CA VAL A 390 24.33 4.30 -5.49
C VAL A 390 24.49 3.31 -6.66
N ALA A 391 23.44 3.01 -7.42
CA ALA A 391 23.55 2.13 -8.59
C ALA A 391 24.45 2.70 -9.69
N GLY A 392 24.53 4.03 -9.81
CA GLY A 392 25.37 4.73 -10.80
C GLY A 392 26.84 4.86 -10.41
N LEU A 393 27.25 4.49 -9.20
CA LEU A 393 28.62 4.68 -8.70
C LEU A 393 29.50 3.46 -8.93
N THR A 394 30.79 3.70 -9.22
CA THR A 394 31.83 2.67 -9.25
C THR A 394 32.19 2.17 -7.86
N ALA A 395 32.89 1.02 -7.75
CA ALA A 395 33.29 0.45 -6.47
C ALA A 395 34.20 1.39 -5.64
N ASN A 396 35.06 2.17 -6.30
CA ASN A 396 35.95 3.12 -5.63
C ASN A 396 35.19 4.36 -5.13
N GLU A 397 34.25 4.88 -5.91
CA GLU A 397 33.38 5.97 -5.48
C GLU A 397 32.47 5.55 -4.34
N ARG A 398 32.03 4.29 -4.28
CA ARG A 398 31.27 3.73 -3.14
C ARG A 398 32.09 3.63 -1.86
N ALA A 399 33.40 3.48 -1.94
CA ALA A 399 34.29 3.36 -0.78
C ALA A 399 34.72 4.72 -0.20
N SER A 400 34.65 5.80 -1.01
CA SER A 400 35.07 7.16 -0.65
C SER A 400 33.90 8.14 -0.48
N LEU A 401 32.70 7.64 -0.23
CA LEU A 401 31.44 8.35 -0.38
C LEU A 401 31.27 9.58 0.52
N ASP A 402 31.35 10.74 -0.10
CA ASP A 402 30.65 11.95 0.32
C ASP A 402 29.33 12.05 -0.48
N ILE A 403 28.34 11.20 -0.13
CA ILE A 403 27.02 11.24 -0.79
C ILE A 403 26.14 12.22 -0.04
N ASP A 404 25.78 13.29 -0.71
CA ASP A 404 24.68 14.15 -0.27
C ASP A 404 23.35 13.40 -0.44
N LEU A 405 22.70 13.04 0.67
CA LEU A 405 21.39 12.43 0.72
C LEU A 405 20.31 13.44 1.09
N SER A 406 20.60 14.71 0.90
CA SER A 406 19.66 15.79 1.25
C SER A 406 18.39 15.74 0.38
N PRO A 407 17.27 16.28 0.87
CA PRO A 407 16.08 16.50 0.05
C PRO A 407 16.34 17.25 -1.27
N ARG A 408 17.39 18.08 -1.35
CA ARG A 408 17.84 18.75 -2.58
C ARG A 408 18.04 17.77 -3.74
N GLU A 409 18.55 16.58 -3.46
CA GLU A 409 18.75 15.52 -4.46
C GLU A 409 17.45 15.07 -5.12
N LEU A 410 16.28 15.24 -4.48
CA LEU A 410 14.98 14.95 -5.10
C LEU A 410 14.67 15.91 -6.27
N ILE A 411 15.11 17.16 -6.18
CA ILE A 411 14.95 18.14 -7.24
C ILE A 411 15.91 17.79 -8.39
N LEU A 412 17.17 17.50 -8.06
CA LEU A 412 18.18 17.12 -9.05
C LEU A 412 17.81 15.82 -9.78
N ASP A 413 17.31 14.81 -9.07
CA ASP A 413 16.82 13.57 -9.66
C ASP A 413 15.64 13.82 -10.62
N TYR A 414 14.69 14.69 -10.24
CA TYR A 414 13.61 15.11 -11.13
C TYR A 414 14.13 15.77 -12.41
N LEU A 415 15.03 16.72 -12.28
CA LEU A 415 15.61 17.42 -13.43
C LEU A 415 16.41 16.49 -14.36
N GLN A 416 17.20 15.57 -13.79
CA GLN A 416 18.03 14.65 -14.56
C GLN A 416 17.23 13.55 -15.27
N HIS A 417 16.17 13.04 -14.67
CA HIS A 417 15.52 11.82 -15.13
C HIS A 417 14.06 11.99 -15.57
N ALA A 418 13.39 13.03 -15.12
CA ALA A 418 11.96 13.21 -15.34
C ALA A 418 11.57 14.52 -16.05
N PHE A 419 12.48 15.49 -16.13
CA PHE A 419 12.23 16.75 -16.82
C PHE A 419 12.12 16.53 -18.34
N PRO A 420 11.09 17.09 -19.02
CA PRO A 420 10.73 16.71 -20.39
C PRO A 420 11.63 17.39 -21.45
N THR A 421 12.84 16.87 -21.68
CA THR A 421 13.76 17.36 -22.73
C THR A 421 13.62 16.63 -24.06
N ARG A 422 12.86 15.50 -24.11
CA ARG A 422 12.65 14.73 -25.33
C ARG A 422 11.55 15.34 -26.18
N MET A 423 11.81 15.46 -27.48
CA MET A 423 10.79 15.80 -28.46
C MET A 423 9.75 14.68 -28.54
N MET A 424 8.49 15.07 -28.57
CA MET A 424 7.38 14.12 -28.59
C MET A 424 6.57 14.25 -29.87
N GLU A 425 6.03 13.13 -30.34
CA GLU A 425 5.07 13.09 -31.44
C GLU A 425 3.81 12.32 -31.06
N THR A 426 2.70 12.73 -31.64
CA THR A 426 1.41 12.05 -31.47
C THR A 426 1.19 11.09 -32.62
N TYR A 427 0.69 9.89 -32.33
CA TYR A 427 0.22 8.94 -33.33
C TYR A 427 -1.12 8.34 -32.91
N TYR A 428 -1.87 7.83 -33.86
CA TYR A 428 -3.16 7.19 -33.63
C TYR A 428 -3.02 5.69 -33.88
N ASP A 429 -3.60 4.87 -33.00
CA ASP A 429 -3.66 3.41 -33.20
C ASP A 429 -4.77 3.03 -34.20
N ASP A 430 -4.85 1.74 -34.54
CA ASP A 430 -5.83 1.20 -35.50
C ASP A 430 -7.31 1.43 -35.06
N ASN A 431 -7.56 1.78 -33.80
CA ASN A 431 -8.87 2.12 -33.25
C ASN A 431 -9.13 3.64 -33.21
N GLY A 432 -8.22 4.44 -33.78
CA GLY A 432 -8.30 5.89 -33.77
C GLY A 432 -8.00 6.55 -32.41
N LYS A 433 -7.38 5.82 -31.49
CA LYS A 433 -7.03 6.33 -30.18
C LYS A 433 -5.66 7.02 -30.23
N GLU A 434 -5.61 8.21 -29.67
CA GLU A 434 -4.38 9.02 -29.59
C GLU A 434 -3.38 8.41 -28.60
N HIS A 435 -2.13 8.31 -29.05
CA HIS A 435 -0.98 7.88 -28.27
C HIS A 435 0.19 8.84 -28.47
N SER A 436 1.13 8.81 -27.50
CA SER A 436 2.33 9.63 -27.47
C SER A 436 3.56 8.74 -27.50
N ARG A 437 4.54 9.11 -28.33
CA ARG A 437 5.86 8.46 -28.32
C ARG A 437 6.97 9.49 -28.52
N PRO A 438 8.22 9.18 -28.08
CA PRO A 438 9.37 10.02 -28.43
C PRO A 438 9.57 10.08 -29.94
N MET A 439 9.87 11.29 -30.48
CA MET A 439 10.31 11.47 -31.84
C MET A 439 11.66 10.79 -32.00
N LEU A 440 11.83 9.97 -33.03
CA LEU A 440 13.08 9.27 -33.31
C LEU A 440 13.84 9.98 -34.46
N GLY A 441 15.15 10.11 -34.28
CA GLY A 441 16.06 10.58 -35.34
C GLY A 441 16.30 9.53 -36.42
N SER A 442 17.07 9.90 -37.43
CA SER A 442 17.47 8.99 -38.52
C SER A 442 18.32 7.79 -38.06
N ASP A 443 18.91 7.88 -36.88
CA ASP A 443 19.69 6.85 -36.22
C ASP A 443 18.84 5.92 -35.30
N GLY A 444 17.52 6.15 -35.22
CA GLY A 444 16.58 5.42 -34.36
C GLY A 444 16.60 5.81 -32.88
N ASN A 445 17.40 6.81 -32.49
CA ASN A 445 17.47 7.31 -31.14
C ASN A 445 16.45 8.42 -30.88
N PRO A 446 15.95 8.61 -29.63
CA PRO A 446 15.10 9.74 -29.29
C PRO A 446 15.78 11.09 -29.57
N VAL A 447 15.04 12.02 -30.15
CA VAL A 447 15.49 13.39 -30.40
C VAL A 447 15.28 14.20 -29.12
N TYR A 448 16.31 14.95 -28.72
CA TYR A 448 16.28 15.86 -27.58
C TYR A 448 16.29 17.31 -28.08
N CYS A 449 15.55 18.16 -27.36
CA CYS A 449 15.56 19.60 -27.60
C CYS A 449 16.75 20.24 -26.87
N ALA A 450 17.77 20.71 -27.64
CA ALA A 450 18.98 21.33 -27.07
C ALA A 450 18.64 22.50 -26.12
N ALA A 451 17.72 23.38 -26.51
CA ALA A 451 17.31 24.51 -25.66
C ALA A 451 16.62 24.05 -24.34
N ALA A 452 15.89 22.92 -24.36
CA ALA A 452 15.30 22.35 -23.17
C ALA A 452 16.37 21.70 -22.26
N GLU A 453 17.40 21.11 -22.85
CA GLU A 453 18.54 20.57 -22.11
C GLU A 453 19.39 21.68 -21.49
N ASP A 454 19.62 22.80 -22.17
CA ASP A 454 20.32 23.95 -21.60
C ASP A 454 19.56 24.49 -20.37
N ILE A 455 18.25 24.73 -20.51
CA ILE A 455 17.40 25.16 -19.37
C ILE A 455 17.48 24.17 -18.20
N ARG A 456 17.42 22.87 -18.46
CA ARG A 456 17.58 21.84 -17.43
C ARG A 456 18.94 21.92 -16.73
N ASN A 457 20.01 22.07 -17.51
CA ASN A 457 21.38 22.09 -16.97
C ASN A 457 21.63 23.35 -16.13
N ASP A 458 21.13 24.52 -16.55
CA ASP A 458 21.19 25.76 -15.76
C ASP A 458 20.48 25.59 -14.41
N MET A 459 19.30 24.93 -14.39
CA MET A 459 18.59 24.65 -13.14
C MET A 459 19.35 23.65 -12.26
N ILE A 460 19.98 22.64 -12.83
CA ILE A 460 20.81 21.69 -12.08
C ILE A 460 21.97 22.41 -11.40
N GLU A 461 22.65 23.31 -12.10
CA GLU A 461 23.76 24.10 -11.55
C GLU A 461 23.27 25.01 -10.40
N MET A 462 22.19 25.75 -10.63
CA MET A 462 21.59 26.63 -9.64
C MET A 462 21.21 25.85 -8.34
N ILE A 463 20.49 24.73 -8.48
CA ILE A 463 20.03 23.94 -7.33
C ILE A 463 21.21 23.23 -6.65
N GLY A 464 22.21 22.78 -7.43
CA GLY A 464 23.44 22.18 -6.89
C GLY A 464 24.23 23.12 -5.99
N ALA A 465 24.14 24.41 -6.21
CA ALA A 465 24.77 25.45 -5.38
C ALA A 465 24.00 25.77 -4.08
N MET A 466 22.76 25.30 -3.92
CA MET A 466 21.96 25.56 -2.72
C MET A 466 22.47 24.77 -1.50
N PRO A 467 22.25 25.26 -0.26
CA PRO A 467 22.68 24.54 0.93
C PRO A 467 22.00 23.16 1.04
N PRO A 468 22.73 22.11 1.45
CA PRO A 468 22.14 20.80 1.67
C PRO A 468 21.22 20.82 2.90
N ILE A 469 20.16 20.02 2.85
CA ILE A 469 19.21 19.83 3.96
C ILE A 469 19.42 18.41 4.49
N ALA A 470 19.58 18.23 5.81
CA ALA A 470 19.72 16.92 6.41
C ALA A 470 18.52 16.01 6.12
N ASN A 471 18.75 14.73 5.87
CA ASN A 471 17.69 13.73 5.83
C ASN A 471 17.22 13.42 7.26
N ALA A 472 15.93 13.44 7.51
CA ALA A 472 15.38 13.27 8.86
C ALA A 472 15.76 11.92 9.49
N LEU A 473 15.71 10.83 8.73
CA LEU A 473 16.05 9.48 9.21
C LEU A 473 17.54 9.39 9.59
N ASP A 474 18.42 9.87 8.71
CA ASP A 474 19.86 9.83 8.95
C ASP A 474 20.27 10.77 10.09
N ALA A 475 19.59 11.91 10.25
CA ALA A 475 19.81 12.82 11.37
C ALA A 475 19.44 12.18 12.73
N ILE A 476 18.32 11.40 12.79
CA ILE A 476 17.95 10.68 14.00
C ILE A 476 18.97 9.58 14.31
N ILE A 477 19.39 8.80 13.31
CA ILE A 477 20.40 7.75 13.50
C ILE A 477 21.76 8.36 13.94
N THR A 478 22.15 9.47 13.36
CA THR A 478 23.37 10.20 13.75
C THR A 478 23.30 10.74 15.18
N ARG A 479 22.13 11.27 15.59
CA ARG A 479 21.95 11.82 16.93
C ARG A 479 21.99 10.78 18.03
N PHE A 480 21.32 9.62 17.84
CA PHE A 480 21.12 8.62 18.88
C PHE A 480 22.03 7.39 18.73
N GLY A 481 22.67 7.23 17.59
CA GLY A 481 23.53 6.09 17.29
C GLY A 481 22.77 4.87 16.74
N ALA A 482 23.39 4.16 15.82
CA ALA A 482 22.82 2.95 15.20
C ALA A 482 22.55 1.84 16.22
N GLU A 483 23.23 1.83 17.37
CA GLU A 483 23.00 0.86 18.45
C GLU A 483 21.72 1.11 19.24
N MET A 484 21.22 2.36 19.28
CA MET A 484 19.98 2.70 19.96
C MET A 484 18.78 2.67 19.02
N VAL A 485 19.00 2.82 17.71
CA VAL A 485 17.94 2.97 16.70
C VAL A 485 17.73 1.69 15.92
N ALA A 486 16.53 1.12 16.00
CA ALA A 486 16.05 0.06 15.13
C ALA A 486 15.36 0.69 13.91
N GLU A 487 15.88 0.42 12.72
CA GLU A 487 15.34 0.96 11.48
C GLU A 487 14.54 -0.11 10.71
N LEU A 488 13.26 0.16 10.46
CA LEU A 488 12.34 -0.71 9.71
C LEU A 488 11.82 0.00 8.46
N THR A 489 12.70 0.16 7.51
CA THR A 489 12.40 0.81 6.23
C THR A 489 12.71 -0.17 5.09
N GLY A 490 12.28 0.17 3.89
CA GLY A 490 12.62 -0.59 2.71
C GLY A 490 14.04 -0.31 2.20
N ARG A 491 14.82 0.62 2.81
CA ARG A 491 16.17 0.95 2.35
C ARG A 491 17.06 -0.29 2.32
N THR A 492 17.72 -0.53 1.20
CA THR A 492 18.71 -1.59 1.03
C THR A 492 20.09 -1.18 1.54
N ARG A 493 20.29 0.10 1.85
CA ARG A 493 21.54 0.70 2.31
C ARG A 493 21.27 1.85 3.26
N ARG A 494 22.18 2.08 4.21
CA ARG A 494 22.16 3.26 5.09
C ARG A 494 23.55 3.85 5.24
N LEU A 495 23.60 5.16 5.45
CA LEU A 495 24.82 5.87 5.78
C LEU A 495 24.98 5.91 7.30
N ILE A 496 26.10 5.45 7.81
CA ILE A 496 26.46 5.52 9.23
C ILE A 496 27.64 6.46 9.37
N THR A 497 27.54 7.42 10.28
CA THR A 497 28.67 8.24 10.67
C THR A 497 29.44 7.53 11.78
N LEU A 498 30.68 7.16 11.51
CA LEU A 498 31.58 6.53 12.49
C LEU A 498 32.09 7.57 13.51
N SER A 499 32.64 7.09 14.62
CA SER A 499 33.22 7.93 15.69
C SER A 499 34.37 8.83 15.24
N ASP A 500 35.02 8.50 14.11
CA ASP A 500 36.06 9.31 13.46
C ASP A 500 35.52 10.38 12.49
N GLY A 501 34.19 10.54 12.41
CA GLY A 501 33.50 11.46 11.52
C GLY A 501 33.37 10.99 10.07
N LYS A 502 33.88 9.81 9.74
CA LYS A 502 33.75 9.25 8.38
C LYS A 502 32.40 8.60 8.17
N HIS A 503 31.89 8.72 6.95
CA HIS A 503 30.68 8.05 6.54
C HIS A 503 30.97 6.64 6.01
N HIS A 504 30.20 5.68 6.48
CA HIS A 504 30.26 4.29 6.02
C HIS A 504 28.89 3.86 5.45
N LEU A 505 28.91 3.29 4.25
CA LEU A 505 27.71 2.76 3.62
C LEU A 505 27.49 1.31 4.04
N GLU A 506 26.53 1.07 4.89
CA GLU A 506 26.11 -0.27 5.31
C GLU A 506 25.04 -0.83 4.39
N SER A 507 25.26 -2.07 3.91
CA SER A 507 24.22 -2.80 3.15
C SER A 507 23.21 -3.44 4.09
N ARG A 508 21.93 -3.30 3.78
CA ARG A 508 20.81 -3.87 4.53
C ARG A 508 20.07 -4.87 3.67
N SER A 509 19.85 -6.06 4.19
CA SER A 509 19.01 -7.09 3.55
C SER A 509 17.58 -7.03 4.08
N ALA A 510 16.63 -7.67 3.41
CA ALA A 510 15.26 -7.82 3.92
C ALA A 510 15.21 -8.49 5.31
N ARG A 511 16.21 -9.31 5.65
CA ARG A 511 16.36 -9.91 6.99
C ARG A 511 16.80 -8.91 8.05
N SER A 512 17.43 -7.80 7.68
CA SER A 512 17.84 -6.76 8.64
C SER A 512 16.64 -6.21 9.41
N ASN A 513 15.49 -6.02 8.74
CA ASN A 513 14.28 -5.55 9.41
C ASN A 513 13.76 -6.53 10.47
N ILE A 514 13.93 -7.84 10.28
CA ILE A 514 13.57 -8.86 11.28
C ILE A 514 14.47 -8.75 12.49
N VAL A 515 15.79 -8.69 12.29
CA VAL A 515 16.79 -8.56 13.36
C VAL A 515 16.59 -7.25 14.13
N GLU A 516 16.34 -6.14 13.44
CA GLU A 516 16.07 -4.84 14.06
C GLU A 516 14.80 -4.89 14.94
N THR A 517 13.74 -5.55 14.45
CA THR A 517 12.52 -5.77 15.24
C THR A 517 12.81 -6.61 16.48
N GLU A 518 13.53 -7.72 16.34
CA GLU A 518 13.89 -8.59 17.47
C GLU A 518 14.69 -7.85 18.53
N ARG A 519 15.69 -7.04 18.13
CA ARG A 519 16.50 -6.23 19.04
C ARG A 519 15.68 -5.15 19.76
N PHE A 520 14.70 -4.53 19.08
CA PHE A 520 13.79 -3.58 19.72
C PHE A 520 12.87 -4.30 20.73
N MET A 521 12.30 -5.44 20.34
CA MET A 521 11.40 -6.23 21.20
C MET A 521 12.15 -6.87 22.39
N ALA A 522 13.44 -7.12 22.25
CA ALA A 522 14.30 -7.56 23.37
C ALA A 522 14.72 -6.42 24.32
N GLY A 523 14.60 -5.16 23.90
CA GLY A 523 15.05 -3.99 24.65
C GLY A 523 16.49 -3.58 24.42
N ASP A 524 17.21 -4.25 23.50
CA ASP A 524 18.57 -3.90 23.11
C ASP A 524 18.63 -2.54 22.42
N LYS A 525 17.57 -2.22 21.66
CA LYS A 525 17.36 -0.92 21.03
C LYS A 525 16.09 -0.29 21.58
N ARG A 526 16.12 1.01 21.82
CA ARG A 526 15.01 1.71 22.49
C ARG A 526 14.26 2.71 21.59
N ILE A 527 14.79 2.96 20.41
CA ILE A 527 14.14 3.82 19.40
C ILE A 527 13.84 2.94 18.18
N LEU A 528 12.59 2.86 17.77
CA LEU A 528 12.18 2.19 16.54
C LEU A 528 11.73 3.23 15.54
N ILE A 529 12.29 3.21 14.33
CA ILE A 529 11.86 4.07 13.24
C ILE A 529 11.34 3.19 12.11
N PHE A 530 10.12 3.49 11.63
CA PHE A 530 9.56 2.80 10.48
C PHE A 530 8.94 3.76 9.47
N SER A 531 8.91 3.34 8.22
CA SER A 531 8.13 3.97 7.15
C SER A 531 6.85 3.19 6.88
N ASP A 532 5.99 3.67 5.99
CA ASP A 532 4.75 2.97 5.61
C ASP A 532 4.99 1.50 5.23
N ALA A 533 6.13 1.19 4.58
CA ALA A 533 6.53 -0.18 4.25
C ALA A 533 6.78 -1.06 5.49
N GLY A 534 7.15 -0.47 6.63
CA GLY A 534 7.38 -1.16 7.91
C GLY A 534 6.18 -1.12 8.86
N GLY A 535 5.19 -0.29 8.57
CA GLY A 535 4.03 -0.04 9.45
C GLY A 535 2.85 -0.97 9.22
N THR A 536 2.69 -1.49 8.01
CA THR A 536 1.52 -2.29 7.67
C THR A 536 1.67 -3.72 8.18
N GLY A 537 0.68 -4.17 8.97
CA GLY A 537 0.55 -5.56 9.42
C GLY A 537 1.57 -6.02 10.45
N ARG A 538 2.35 -5.13 11.04
CA ARG A 538 3.32 -5.46 12.11
C ARG A 538 2.88 -4.91 13.45
N SER A 539 3.29 -5.60 14.52
CA SER A 539 3.01 -5.21 15.89
C SER A 539 4.32 -5.07 16.67
N TYR A 540 4.48 -3.92 17.30
CA TYR A 540 5.68 -3.57 18.08
C TYR A 540 5.34 -3.29 19.55
N HIS A 541 4.15 -3.71 19.98
CA HIS A 541 3.69 -3.47 21.35
C HIS A 541 4.38 -4.39 22.36
N ALA A 542 4.48 -3.94 23.61
CA ALA A 542 4.96 -4.73 24.73
C ALA A 542 3.93 -5.82 25.10
N SER A 543 3.88 -6.91 24.34
CA SER A 543 3.09 -8.08 24.74
C SER A 543 3.69 -8.71 26.00
N LEU A 544 2.88 -9.44 26.77
CA LEU A 544 3.35 -10.13 27.98
C LEU A 544 4.49 -11.13 27.71
N ASP A 545 4.65 -11.58 26.47
CA ASP A 545 5.69 -12.51 26.05
C ASP A 545 6.99 -11.80 25.60
N CYS A 546 7.00 -10.45 25.53
CA CYS A 546 8.17 -9.68 25.13
C CYS A 546 9.02 -9.32 26.35
N ALA A 547 10.34 -9.36 26.18
CA ALA A 547 11.29 -8.94 27.21
C ALA A 547 11.22 -7.42 27.47
N ASN A 548 11.03 -6.63 26.40
CA ASN A 548 10.89 -5.18 26.52
C ASN A 548 9.47 -4.81 26.92
N GLN A 549 9.31 -4.32 28.15
CA GLN A 549 8.07 -3.79 28.71
C GLN A 549 8.09 -2.26 28.83
N GLN A 550 9.11 -1.60 28.27
CA GLN A 550 9.32 -0.15 28.32
C GLN A 550 8.61 0.54 27.16
N GLN A 551 7.30 0.63 27.21
CA GLN A 551 6.50 1.33 26.18
C GLN A 551 5.56 2.34 26.80
#